data_2ef24c965145d7d4bdab22b0278bb20e
#
_entry.id   2ef24c965145d7d4bdab22b0278bb20e
#
_cell.length_a   1.000
_cell.length_b   1.000
_cell.length_c   1.000
_cell.angle_alpha   90.00
_cell.angle_beta   90.00
_cell.angle_gamma   90.00
#
_symmetry.space_group_name_H-M   'P 1'
#
loop_
_entity.id
_entity.type
_entity.pdbx_description
1 polymer ?
#
loop_
_entity_poly.entity_id
_entity_poly.type
_entity_poly.pdbx_seq_one_letter_code
_entity_poly.pdbx_strand_id
1 'polypeptide(L)'
;MESIPHMKPPWDDGSGPDYSSPYQDLATAIVLLAVRDYKKTLRAIWKTPKSEYKRRKLIAQKAELEEFFYSDAYRIYCNIDPDKLIKNCHMTAIEDEKKAISRRNKRKIKEQLKENKEEQAHETGKSIVSGQSSSVL
;
A
#
# COMPACT_ATOMS: atom_id res chain seq x y z
N MET A 1 -5.52 -0.17 46.02
CA MET A 1 -6.59 0.00 45.04
C MET A 1 -6.08 0.01 43.62
N GLU A 2 -5.04 0.75 43.35
CA GLU A 2 -4.49 0.87 42.01
C GLU A 2 -3.89 -0.44 41.46
N SER A 3 -3.51 -1.35 42.34
CA SER A 3 -3.01 -2.66 41.92
C SER A 3 -4.05 -3.54 41.27
N ILE A 4 -5.33 -3.30 41.58
CA ILE A 4 -6.42 -4.14 41.07
C ILE A 4 -6.55 -4.06 39.55
N PRO A 5 -6.49 -2.86 38.91
CA PRO A 5 -6.57 -2.77 37.45
C PRO A 5 -5.43 -3.47 36.72
N HIS A 6 -4.32 -3.71 37.41
CA HIS A 6 -3.16 -4.37 36.80
C HIS A 6 -3.17 -5.88 36.98
N MET A 7 -4.10 -6.39 37.74
CA MET A 7 -4.24 -7.84 37.93
C MET A 7 -4.98 -8.46 36.76
N LYS A 8 -4.38 -9.44 36.15
CA LYS A 8 -5.03 -10.20 35.09
C LYS A 8 -6.03 -11.15 35.72
N PRO A 9 -7.20 -11.36 35.08
CA PRO A 9 -8.14 -12.39 35.53
C PRO A 9 -7.50 -13.77 35.47
N PRO A 10 -7.95 -14.73 36.29
CA PRO A 10 -7.38 -16.07 36.27
C PRO A 10 -7.47 -16.79 34.92
N TRP A 11 -8.42 -16.40 34.10
CA TRP A 11 -8.62 -16.99 32.76
C TRP A 11 -7.77 -16.32 31.68
N ASP A 12 -7.04 -15.26 32.00
CA ASP A 12 -6.16 -14.56 31.07
C ASP A 12 -4.73 -15.13 31.22
N ASP A 13 -4.35 -15.97 30.31
CA ASP A 13 -3.00 -16.57 30.26
C ASP A 13 -2.01 -15.76 29.43
N GLY A 14 -2.42 -14.58 28.97
CA GLY A 14 -1.58 -13.74 28.13
C GLY A 14 -1.65 -14.05 26.65
N SER A 15 -2.34 -15.10 26.26
CA SER A 15 -2.51 -15.48 24.85
C SER A 15 -3.78 -14.93 24.23
N GLY A 16 -4.65 -14.32 25.03
CA GLY A 16 -5.91 -13.75 24.59
C GLY A 16 -5.75 -12.37 23.98
N PRO A 17 -6.86 -11.72 23.60
CA PRO A 17 -6.83 -10.36 23.07
C PRO A 17 -6.27 -9.38 24.09
N ASP A 18 -5.65 -8.33 23.59
CA ASP A 18 -5.07 -7.28 24.40
C ASP A 18 -6.17 -6.53 25.15
N TYR A 19 -6.07 -6.50 26.47
CA TYR A 19 -7.01 -5.80 27.33
C TYR A 19 -6.55 -4.36 27.63
N SER A 20 -5.84 -3.73 26.71
CA SER A 20 -5.51 -2.32 26.81
C SER A 20 -6.78 -1.48 26.94
N SER A 21 -6.67 -0.29 27.52
CA SER A 21 -7.84 0.57 27.69
C SER A 21 -8.45 0.94 26.34
N PRO A 22 -9.77 1.13 26.24
CA PRO A 22 -10.39 1.60 25.00
C PRO A 22 -9.78 2.90 24.48
N TYR A 23 -9.27 3.73 25.36
CA TYR A 23 -8.58 4.97 25.00
C TYR A 23 -7.29 4.68 24.24
N GLN A 24 -6.50 3.70 24.68
CA GLN A 24 -5.27 3.31 24.00
C GLN A 24 -5.55 2.70 22.63
N ASP A 25 -6.61 1.91 22.52
CA ASP A 25 -7.03 1.33 21.24
C ASP A 25 -7.43 2.43 20.25
N LEU A 26 -8.16 3.43 20.73
CA LEU A 26 -8.56 4.58 19.92
C LEU A 26 -7.34 5.39 19.49
N ALA A 27 -6.41 5.65 20.41
CA ALA A 27 -5.18 6.39 20.13
C ALA A 27 -4.34 5.67 19.07
N THR A 28 -4.19 4.36 19.20
CA THR A 28 -3.49 3.52 18.21
C THR A 28 -4.19 3.60 16.86
N ALA A 29 -5.51 3.51 16.83
CA ALA A 29 -6.28 3.59 15.61
C ALA A 29 -6.10 4.93 14.89
N ILE A 30 -6.05 6.03 15.65
CA ILE A 30 -5.82 7.37 15.09
C ILE A 30 -4.45 7.44 14.42
N VAL A 31 -3.40 6.95 15.08
CA VAL A 31 -2.05 6.94 14.51
C VAL A 31 -1.96 6.06 13.28
N LEU A 32 -2.55 4.86 13.33
CA LEU A 32 -2.56 3.94 12.19
C LEU A 32 -3.30 4.53 10.99
N LEU A 33 -4.39 5.23 11.23
CA LEU A 33 -5.11 5.91 10.16
C LEU A 33 -4.27 7.01 9.53
N ALA A 34 -3.59 7.82 10.35
CA ALA A 34 -2.69 8.86 9.86
C ALA A 34 -1.53 8.28 9.05
N VAL A 35 -0.95 7.17 9.50
CA VAL A 35 0.12 6.47 8.77
C VAL A 35 -0.38 5.97 7.41
N ARG A 36 -1.56 5.38 7.39
CA ARG A 36 -2.18 4.90 6.15
C ARG A 36 -2.41 6.04 5.18
N ASP A 37 -3.00 7.14 5.67
CA ASP A 37 -3.29 8.31 4.85
C ASP A 37 -2.00 8.94 4.31
N TYR A 38 -0.96 8.98 5.12
CA TYR A 38 0.35 9.52 4.72
C TYR A 38 0.97 8.70 3.59
N LYS A 39 1.01 7.39 3.72
CA LYS A 39 1.52 6.50 2.67
C LYS A 39 0.71 6.63 1.39
N LYS A 40 -0.59 6.68 1.50
CA LYS A 40 -1.50 6.85 0.36
C LYS A 40 -1.27 8.18 -0.34
N THR A 41 -1.08 9.25 0.43
CA THR A 41 -0.82 10.59 -0.09
C THR A 41 0.53 10.64 -0.83
N LEU A 42 1.57 10.02 -0.28
CA LEU A 42 2.88 9.93 -0.93
C LEU A 42 2.78 9.24 -2.28
N ARG A 43 2.11 8.11 -2.33
CA ARG A 43 1.93 7.35 -3.57
C ARG A 43 1.14 8.14 -4.60
N ALA A 44 0.12 8.85 -4.16
CA ALA A 44 -0.68 9.70 -5.05
C ALA A 44 0.14 10.86 -5.62
N ILE A 45 1.00 11.49 -4.81
CA ILE A 45 1.89 12.56 -5.26
C ILE A 45 2.81 12.07 -6.38
N TRP A 46 3.40 10.89 -6.21
CA TRP A 46 4.33 10.33 -7.21
C TRP A 46 3.66 10.03 -8.54
N LYS A 47 2.36 9.74 -8.53
CA LYS A 47 1.59 9.42 -9.73
C LYS A 47 0.99 10.63 -10.40
N THR A 48 0.96 11.78 -9.72
CA THR A 48 0.28 12.97 -10.21
C THR A 48 1.29 13.92 -10.87
N PRO A 49 1.03 14.42 -12.10
CA PRO A 49 1.91 15.35 -12.77
C PRO A 49 2.12 16.64 -11.97
N LYS A 50 3.31 17.22 -12.08
CA LYS A 50 3.71 18.42 -11.32
C LYS A 50 2.83 19.64 -11.58
N SER A 51 2.27 19.74 -12.77
CA SER A 51 1.46 20.90 -13.19
C SER A 51 0.02 20.84 -12.72
N GLU A 52 -0.43 19.71 -12.17
CA GLU A 52 -1.82 19.57 -11.78
C GLU A 52 -2.11 20.19 -10.41
N TYR A 53 -3.25 20.84 -10.32
CA TYR A 53 -3.77 21.40 -9.07
C TYR A 53 -3.95 20.33 -8.00
N LYS A 54 -4.33 19.12 -8.41
CA LYS A 54 -4.48 17.96 -7.54
C LYS A 54 -3.18 17.66 -6.74
N ARG A 55 -2.03 17.82 -7.38
CA ARG A 55 -0.74 17.60 -6.72
C ARG A 55 -0.50 18.61 -5.60
N ARG A 56 -0.89 19.88 -5.79
CA ARG A 56 -0.77 20.91 -4.76
C ARG A 56 -1.61 20.56 -3.53
N LYS A 57 -2.83 20.07 -3.75
CA LYS A 57 -3.69 19.59 -2.67
C LYS A 57 -3.07 18.43 -1.92
N LEU A 58 -2.49 17.50 -2.64
CA LEU A 58 -1.82 16.32 -2.04
C LEU A 58 -0.60 16.73 -1.21
N ILE A 59 0.19 17.67 -1.70
CA ILE A 59 1.34 18.22 -0.95
C ILE A 59 0.87 18.93 0.32
N ALA A 60 -0.21 19.68 0.25
CA ALA A 60 -0.80 20.32 1.42
C ALA A 60 -1.29 19.28 2.44
N GLN A 61 -1.94 18.23 1.98
CA GLN A 61 -2.38 17.13 2.83
C GLN A 61 -1.20 16.40 3.48
N LYS A 62 -0.13 16.19 2.74
CA LYS A 62 1.12 15.62 3.27
C LYS A 62 1.66 16.50 4.40
N ALA A 63 1.70 17.81 4.21
CA ALA A 63 2.18 18.76 5.22
C ALA A 63 1.32 18.72 6.47
N GLU A 64 0.00 18.63 6.34
CA GLU A 64 -0.91 18.51 7.48
C GLU A 64 -0.67 17.24 8.28
N LEU A 65 -0.43 16.13 7.60
CA LEU A 65 -0.13 14.85 8.26
C LEU A 65 1.21 14.89 8.99
N GLU A 66 2.22 15.50 8.38
CA GLU A 66 3.53 15.70 9.02
C GLU A 66 3.40 16.59 10.26
N GLU A 67 2.60 17.63 10.18
CA GLU A 67 2.29 18.49 11.32
C GLU A 67 1.67 17.71 12.46
N PHE A 68 0.76 16.81 12.17
CA PHE A 68 0.18 15.92 13.16
C PHE A 68 1.26 15.04 13.83
N PHE A 69 2.16 14.45 13.06
CA PHE A 69 3.22 13.57 13.59
C PHE A 69 4.18 14.31 14.52
N TYR A 70 4.38 15.61 14.31
CA TYR A 70 5.22 16.43 15.18
C TYR A 70 4.43 17.16 16.27
N SER A 71 3.13 16.93 16.37
CA SER A 71 2.29 17.57 17.36
C SER A 71 2.38 16.91 18.73
N ASP A 72 1.96 17.63 19.75
CA ASP A 72 1.87 17.10 21.10
C ASP A 72 0.83 15.98 21.20
N ALA A 73 -0.25 16.07 20.42
CA ALA A 73 -1.27 15.02 20.35
C ALA A 73 -0.66 13.68 19.93
N TYR A 74 0.22 13.67 18.93
CA TYR A 74 0.90 12.45 18.52
C TYR A 74 1.73 11.84 19.64
N ARG A 75 2.45 12.67 20.40
CA ARG A 75 3.29 12.21 21.53
C ARG A 75 2.46 11.54 22.62
N ILE A 76 1.24 11.99 22.81
CA ILE A 76 0.32 11.38 23.77
C ILE A 76 -0.11 10.00 23.27
N TYR A 77 -0.36 9.85 21.97
CA TYR A 77 -0.87 8.63 21.37
C TYR A 77 0.20 7.59 21.06
N CYS A 78 1.43 8.00 20.85
CA CYS A 78 2.49 7.12 20.33
C CYS A 78 3.86 7.52 20.85
N ASN A 79 4.68 6.53 21.21
CA ASN A 79 6.04 6.74 21.70
C ASN A 79 7.09 6.66 20.59
N ILE A 80 6.69 6.35 19.38
CA ILE A 80 7.61 6.21 18.25
C ILE A 80 8.08 7.59 17.82
N ASP A 81 9.40 7.73 17.61
CA ASP A 81 9.99 8.96 17.11
C ASP A 81 9.34 9.32 15.76
N PRO A 82 8.78 10.53 15.62
CA PRO A 82 8.10 10.92 14.38
C PRO A 82 9.03 10.88 13.17
N ASP A 83 10.32 11.21 13.31
CA ASP A 83 11.28 11.13 12.21
C ASP A 83 11.43 9.70 11.70
N LYS A 84 11.52 8.74 12.60
CA LYS A 84 11.59 7.32 12.25
C LYS A 84 10.30 6.84 11.62
N LEU A 85 9.17 7.26 12.15
CA LEU A 85 7.86 6.89 11.61
C LEU A 85 7.70 7.39 10.19
N ILE A 86 8.01 8.66 9.94
CA ILE A 86 7.91 9.27 8.61
C ILE A 86 8.84 8.55 7.64
N LYS A 87 10.08 8.28 8.04
CA LYS A 87 11.03 7.54 7.22
C LYS A 87 10.51 6.14 6.86
N ASN A 88 9.95 5.43 7.83
CA ASN A 88 9.37 4.12 7.59
C ASN A 88 8.17 4.18 6.65
N CYS A 89 7.35 5.22 6.77
CA CYS A 89 6.23 5.45 5.85
C CYS A 89 6.72 5.64 4.42
N HIS A 90 7.76 6.43 4.22
CA HIS A 90 8.37 6.63 2.90
C HIS A 90 8.89 5.31 2.32
N MET A 91 9.65 4.56 3.10
CA MET A 91 10.21 3.29 2.66
C MET A 91 9.13 2.28 2.31
N THR A 92 8.11 2.16 3.15
CA THR A 92 6.99 1.24 2.92
C THR A 92 6.19 1.66 1.70
N ALA A 93 5.94 2.95 1.52
CA ALA A 93 5.22 3.46 0.35
C ALA A 93 6.00 3.17 -0.95
N ILE A 94 7.32 3.33 -0.93
CA ILE A 94 8.17 3.00 -2.08
C ILE A 94 8.09 1.51 -2.40
N GLU A 95 8.17 0.65 -1.40
CA GLU A 95 8.06 -0.80 -1.59
C GLU A 95 6.70 -1.19 -2.14
N ASP A 96 5.63 -0.62 -1.60
CA ASP A 96 4.27 -0.88 -2.07
C ASP A 96 4.09 -0.45 -3.52
N GLU A 97 4.66 0.70 -3.90
CA GLU A 97 4.60 1.18 -5.28
C GLU A 97 5.39 0.28 -6.22
N LYS A 98 6.57 -0.17 -5.82
CA LYS A 98 7.37 -1.13 -6.61
C LYS A 98 6.61 -2.43 -6.82
N LYS A 99 5.96 -2.95 -5.79
CA LYS A 99 5.12 -4.15 -5.90
C LYS A 99 3.95 -3.94 -6.85
N ALA A 100 3.30 -2.78 -6.77
CA ALA A 100 2.18 -2.45 -7.66
C ALA A 100 2.62 -2.35 -9.11
N ILE A 101 3.76 -1.73 -9.38
CA ILE A 101 4.34 -1.63 -10.71
C ILE A 101 4.69 -3.02 -11.24
N SER A 102 5.32 -3.85 -10.43
CA SER A 102 5.68 -5.22 -10.79
C SER A 102 4.44 -6.05 -11.16
N ARG A 103 3.36 -5.93 -10.38
CA ARG A 103 2.10 -6.62 -10.69
C ARG A 103 1.50 -6.15 -12.01
N ARG A 104 1.51 -4.85 -12.27
CA ARG A 104 1.01 -4.28 -13.53
C ARG A 104 1.82 -4.77 -14.72
N ASN A 105 3.14 -4.80 -14.58
CA ASN A 105 4.03 -5.29 -15.63
C ASN A 105 3.82 -6.78 -15.91
N LYS A 106 3.66 -7.58 -14.86
CA LYS A 106 3.33 -9.01 -15.02
C LYS A 106 2.01 -9.23 -15.74
N ARG A 107 0.99 -8.43 -15.43
CA ARG A 107 -0.30 -8.49 -16.13
C ARG A 107 -0.15 -8.13 -17.59
N LYS A 108 0.57 -7.06 -17.91
CA LYS A 108 0.81 -6.62 -19.29
C LYS A 108 1.54 -7.69 -20.08
N ILE A 109 2.58 -8.28 -19.52
CA ILE A 109 3.34 -9.36 -20.16
C ILE A 109 2.44 -10.56 -20.41
N LYS A 110 1.63 -10.94 -19.41
CA LYS A 110 0.71 -12.06 -19.50
C LYS A 110 -0.35 -11.84 -20.57
N GLU A 111 -0.89 -10.63 -20.67
CA GLU A 111 -1.87 -10.26 -21.69
C GLU A 111 -1.23 -10.29 -23.09
N GLN A 112 -0.03 -9.73 -23.24
CA GLN A 112 0.71 -9.77 -24.51
C GLN A 112 1.01 -11.19 -24.94
N LEU A 113 1.45 -12.04 -24.02
CA LEU A 113 1.71 -13.45 -24.32
C LEU A 113 0.41 -14.18 -24.74
N LYS A 114 -0.69 -13.84 -24.12
CA LYS A 114 -1.98 -14.41 -24.48
C LYS A 114 -2.42 -13.96 -25.87
N GLU A 115 -2.31 -12.67 -26.18
CA GLU A 115 -2.62 -12.11 -27.49
C GLU A 115 -1.73 -12.71 -28.57
N ASN A 116 -0.44 -12.78 -28.34
CA ASN A 116 0.52 -13.39 -29.28
C ASN A 116 0.21 -14.86 -29.52
N LYS A 117 -0.19 -15.58 -28.49
CA LYS A 117 -0.57 -16.99 -28.59
C LYS A 117 -1.83 -17.17 -29.42
N GLU A 118 -2.82 -16.31 -29.25
CA GLU A 118 -4.04 -16.31 -30.04
C GLU A 118 -3.75 -15.93 -31.49
N GLU A 119 -2.93 -14.91 -31.73
CA GLU A 119 -2.49 -14.49 -33.04
C GLU A 119 -1.73 -15.61 -33.76
N GLN A 120 -0.77 -16.25 -33.09
CA GLN A 120 -0.01 -17.36 -33.66
C GLN A 120 -0.91 -18.54 -33.99
N ALA A 121 -1.86 -18.85 -33.15
CA ALA A 121 -2.83 -19.93 -33.42
C ALA A 121 -3.66 -19.61 -34.67
N HIS A 122 -4.07 -18.37 -34.83
CA HIS A 122 -4.84 -17.91 -35.99
C HIS A 122 -3.98 -17.92 -37.26
N GLU A 123 -2.76 -17.41 -37.19
CA GLU A 123 -1.80 -17.40 -38.29
C GLU A 123 -1.39 -18.82 -38.66
N THR A 124 -1.18 -19.68 -37.68
CA THR A 124 -0.86 -21.09 -37.94
C THR A 124 -1.96 -21.76 -38.73
N GLY A 125 -3.23 -21.49 -38.37
CA GLY A 125 -4.36 -21.99 -39.15
C GLY A 125 -4.35 -21.51 -40.58
N LYS A 126 -4.12 -20.24 -40.79
CA LYS A 126 -3.98 -19.67 -42.15
C LYS A 126 -2.77 -20.19 -42.87
N SER A 127 -1.63 -20.30 -42.20
CA SER A 127 -0.40 -20.82 -42.79
C SER A 127 -0.51 -22.26 -43.24
N ILE A 128 -1.22 -23.08 -42.49
CA ILE A 128 -1.46 -24.47 -42.84
C ILE A 128 -2.21 -24.55 -44.17
N VAL A 129 -3.24 -23.73 -44.31
CA VAL A 129 -4.03 -23.70 -45.56
C VAL A 129 -3.14 -23.19 -46.71
N SER A 130 -2.43 -22.12 -46.49
CA SER A 130 -1.51 -21.55 -47.48
C SER A 130 -0.33 -22.50 -47.79
N GLY A 131 0.22 -23.11 -46.75
CA GLY A 131 1.34 -24.03 -46.87
C GLY A 131 1.02 -25.26 -47.64
N GLN A 132 -0.18 -25.78 -47.53
CA GLN A 132 -0.65 -26.91 -48.32
C GLN A 132 -0.69 -26.57 -49.80
N SER A 133 -1.18 -25.38 -50.11
CA SER A 133 -1.18 -24.89 -51.48
C SER A 133 0.24 -24.75 -52.03
N SER A 134 1.14 -24.22 -51.24
CA SER A 134 2.54 -24.03 -51.62
C SER A 134 3.30 -25.34 -51.77
N SER A 135 3.02 -26.27 -50.88
CA SER A 135 3.75 -27.54 -50.88
C SER A 135 3.39 -28.44 -52.05
N VAL A 136 2.29 -28.21 -52.68
CA VAL A 136 1.88 -28.92 -53.85
C VAL A 136 2.73 -28.51 -55.06
N LEU A 137 3.26 -27.33 -54.99
CA LEU A 137 4.15 -26.82 -56.02
C LEU A 137 5.55 -27.38 -55.87
#